data_5ecc4cb0dc1eacf3a5cb69822a02d597
#
_entry.id   5ecc4cb0dc1eacf3a5cb69822a02d597
#
_cell.length_a   1.000
_cell.length_b   1.000
_cell.length_c   1.000
_cell.angle_alpha   90.00
_cell.angle_beta   90.00
_cell.angle_gamma   90.00
#
_symmetry.space_group_name_H-M   'P 1'
#
loop_
_entity.id
_entity.type
_entity.pdbx_description
1 polymer ?
#
loop_
_entity_poly.entity_id
_entity_poly.type
_entity_poly.pdbx_seq_one_letter_code
_entity_poly.pdbx_strand_id
1 'polypeptide(L)'
;QDSRILALAAEIPLLEPTSVSDARMAIRVAFQLSEEMGLPVIVRVTRALVLAKEVQTWQVSTDLPSSPPPFQREFMRWVVLPINVVPYHRRLLQRLDEVQARFEDSPLNGIEGDGLYSHGVIAAGFAHQKLIDLLNGTVPPGLCILRLGTFHPLPVNRVTAFLQTLESVLVLEETNSLVERATRSVAQQAGLTLPICGRDTGHVPLTGELFAPHIAAALNCFKKAGFSASEGASTLPEATKTWSLGGESSRPLPSRQPLCDGCPYIPTFDALIEVMEQLGGRDEFIVVGDPGCMVRAQLPPCELLDVKINLGGGIGIAAGVALSQSKSGTGRRVVALCGDSGFLHSGFNGLVDAARCGANILVLILDNGTTALSGGQPHPASQANARGRPRRAVDLAALAREAGAGEVRVVDLDRGGNVQAAIEAGMSFDGVAVVVARGQCPRWTRLG
;
A
#
# COMPACT_ATOMS: atom_id res chain seq x y z
N GLN A 1 4.40 -4.36 -1.17
CA GLN A 1 4.04 -4.51 -2.59
C GLN A 1 4.51 -3.28 -3.35
N ASP A 2 4.99 -3.48 -4.59
CA ASP A 2 5.47 -2.42 -5.46
C ASP A 2 4.43 -2.10 -6.54
N SER A 3 3.72 -0.98 -6.37
CA SER A 3 2.67 -0.55 -7.31
C SER A 3 3.22 -0.07 -8.66
N ARG A 4 4.53 0.13 -8.81
CA ARG A 4 5.16 0.50 -10.08
C ARG A 4 4.95 -0.57 -11.15
N ILE A 5 4.90 -1.85 -10.75
CA ILE A 5 4.61 -2.97 -11.66
C ILE A 5 3.21 -2.83 -12.27
N LEU A 6 2.24 -2.34 -11.50
CA LEU A 6 0.88 -2.12 -12.00
C LEU A 6 0.84 -0.99 -13.04
N ALA A 7 1.62 0.07 -12.85
CA ALA A 7 1.73 1.15 -13.84
C ALA A 7 2.31 0.65 -15.16
N LEU A 8 3.38 -0.17 -15.09
CA LEU A 8 3.97 -0.79 -16.28
C LEU A 8 2.98 -1.72 -16.99
N ALA A 9 2.28 -2.59 -16.25
CA ALA A 9 1.33 -3.54 -16.82
C ALA A 9 0.08 -2.87 -17.40
N ALA A 10 -0.34 -1.74 -16.84
CA ALA A 10 -1.49 -0.98 -17.30
C ALA A 10 -1.12 0.16 -18.28
N GLU A 11 0.16 0.34 -18.59
CA GLU A 11 0.67 1.41 -19.46
C GLU A 11 0.19 2.81 -19.01
N ILE A 12 0.26 3.05 -17.70
CA ILE A 12 -0.18 4.31 -17.07
C ILE A 12 1.03 5.12 -16.61
N PRO A 13 1.13 6.42 -16.96
CA PRO A 13 2.19 7.29 -16.45
C PRO A 13 2.28 7.28 -14.92
N LEU A 14 3.50 7.19 -14.38
CA LEU A 14 3.75 7.16 -12.96
C LEU A 14 4.82 8.16 -12.54
N LEU A 15 4.47 8.96 -11.54
CA LEU A 15 5.36 9.88 -10.83
C LEU A 15 5.66 9.35 -9.43
N GLU A 16 6.88 9.55 -8.99
CA GLU A 16 7.35 9.13 -7.67
C GLU A 16 8.09 10.29 -6.98
N PRO A 17 7.41 11.07 -6.13
CA PRO A 17 8.01 12.25 -5.51
C PRO A 17 9.29 11.92 -4.75
N THR A 18 10.30 12.78 -4.89
CA THR A 18 11.63 12.58 -4.30
C THR A 18 11.77 13.27 -2.94
N SER A 19 10.87 14.20 -2.59
CA SER A 19 10.81 14.91 -1.32
C SER A 19 9.36 15.27 -0.95
N VAL A 20 9.14 15.85 0.23
CA VAL A 20 7.81 16.35 0.65
C VAL A 20 7.37 17.53 -0.24
N SER A 21 8.31 18.44 -0.56
CA SER A 21 8.03 19.55 -1.47
C SER A 21 7.69 19.08 -2.88
N ASP A 22 8.41 18.08 -3.39
CA ASP A 22 8.13 17.46 -4.70
C ASP A 22 6.78 16.75 -4.75
N ALA A 23 6.28 16.22 -3.64
CA ALA A 23 4.98 15.56 -3.62
C ALA A 23 3.85 16.50 -4.07
N ARG A 24 3.91 17.77 -3.67
CA ARG A 24 2.95 18.79 -4.12
C ARG A 24 3.09 19.11 -5.61
N MET A 25 4.34 19.24 -6.06
CA MET A 25 4.62 19.48 -7.47
C MET A 25 4.15 18.30 -8.32
N ALA A 26 4.41 17.07 -7.89
CA ALA A 26 3.99 15.85 -8.57
C ALA A 26 2.46 15.76 -8.74
N ILE A 27 1.68 16.15 -7.72
CA ILE A 27 0.22 16.21 -7.83
C ILE A 27 -0.21 17.22 -8.90
N ARG A 28 0.38 18.41 -8.93
CA ARG A 28 0.06 19.42 -9.95
C ARG A 28 0.42 18.93 -11.35
N VAL A 29 1.64 18.40 -11.52
CA VAL A 29 2.10 17.82 -12.78
C VAL A 29 1.20 16.66 -13.22
N ALA A 30 0.78 15.79 -12.28
CA ALA A 30 -0.08 14.67 -12.58
C ALA A 30 -1.45 15.10 -13.10
N PHE A 31 -2.10 16.08 -12.46
CA PHE A 31 -3.39 16.63 -12.93
C PHE A 31 -3.24 17.30 -14.29
N GLN A 32 -2.23 18.14 -14.47
CA GLN A 32 -1.99 18.81 -15.76
C GLN A 32 -1.76 17.77 -16.86
N LEU A 33 -0.89 16.79 -16.63
CA LEU A 33 -0.59 15.73 -17.58
C LEU A 33 -1.83 14.90 -17.91
N SER A 34 -2.63 14.56 -16.88
CA SER A 34 -3.86 13.78 -17.05
C SER A 34 -4.88 14.49 -17.93
N GLU A 35 -5.10 15.80 -17.72
CA GLU A 35 -6.02 16.60 -18.51
C GLU A 35 -5.53 16.76 -19.95
N GLU A 36 -4.26 17.10 -20.15
CA GLU A 36 -3.69 17.34 -21.48
C GLU A 36 -3.58 16.06 -22.32
N MET A 37 -3.17 14.94 -21.70
CA MET A 37 -3.02 13.67 -22.42
C MET A 37 -4.30 12.83 -22.45
N GLY A 38 -5.29 13.17 -21.62
CA GLY A 38 -6.50 12.35 -21.44
C GLY A 38 -6.17 10.93 -20.97
N LEU A 39 -5.18 10.78 -20.09
CA LEU A 39 -4.73 9.54 -19.48
C LEU A 39 -4.80 9.67 -17.95
N PRO A 40 -5.12 8.59 -17.22
CA PRO A 40 -4.90 8.57 -15.79
C PRO A 40 -3.40 8.66 -15.49
N VAL A 41 -3.04 9.27 -14.37
CA VAL A 41 -1.64 9.37 -13.90
C VAL A 41 -1.56 8.86 -12.46
N ILE A 42 -0.60 8.00 -12.19
CA ILE A 42 -0.35 7.48 -10.85
C ILE A 42 0.72 8.34 -10.18
N VAL A 43 0.44 8.84 -8.98
CA VAL A 43 1.44 9.40 -8.09
C VAL A 43 1.66 8.41 -6.95
N ARG A 44 2.82 7.76 -6.98
CA ARG A 44 3.20 6.77 -5.96
C ARG A 44 3.83 7.46 -4.77
N VAL A 45 3.31 7.17 -3.59
CA VAL A 45 3.89 7.63 -2.32
C VAL A 45 4.31 6.43 -1.47
N THR A 46 5.51 6.51 -0.90
CA THR A 46 6.00 5.50 0.04
C THR A 46 5.58 5.83 1.47
N ARG A 47 5.64 4.84 2.36
CA ARG A 47 5.35 5.04 3.78
C ARG A 47 6.23 6.14 4.40
N ALA A 48 7.51 6.17 4.04
CA ALA A 48 8.45 7.18 4.54
C ALA A 48 8.02 8.59 4.13
N LEU A 49 7.64 8.81 2.88
CA LEU A 49 7.15 10.10 2.41
C LEU A 49 5.86 10.52 3.13
N VAL A 50 4.90 9.61 3.34
CA VAL A 50 3.63 9.91 4.04
C VAL A 50 3.88 10.32 5.50
N LEU A 51 4.91 9.78 6.15
CA LEU A 51 5.26 10.09 7.54
C LEU A 51 6.24 11.27 7.67
N ALA A 52 6.84 11.71 6.57
CA ALA A 52 7.76 12.85 6.56
C ALA A 52 7.01 14.16 6.86
N LYS A 53 7.72 15.10 7.47
CA LYS A 53 7.18 16.41 7.83
C LYS A 53 8.16 17.48 7.36
N GLU A 54 7.62 18.49 6.70
CA GLU A 54 8.38 19.65 6.25
C GLU A 54 7.53 20.91 6.46
N VAL A 55 8.16 22.01 6.87
CA VAL A 55 7.46 23.30 6.98
C VAL A 55 7.41 23.94 5.60
N GLN A 56 6.20 24.18 5.11
CA GLN A 56 5.98 24.78 3.79
C GLN A 56 5.12 26.02 3.86
N THR A 57 5.47 27.04 3.11
CA THR A 57 4.64 28.25 2.89
C THR A 57 3.70 27.99 1.72
N TRP A 58 2.42 28.27 1.92
CA TRP A 58 1.36 28.00 0.95
C TRP A 58 0.80 29.29 0.37
N GLN A 59 0.80 29.41 -0.94
CA GLN A 59 -0.14 30.30 -1.63
C GLN A 59 -1.34 29.45 -2.07
N VAL A 60 -2.51 29.77 -1.52
CA VAL A 60 -3.76 29.13 -1.95
C VAL A 60 -4.21 29.85 -3.21
N SER A 61 -4.28 29.15 -4.34
CA SER A 61 -4.93 29.67 -5.53
C SER A 61 -6.43 29.72 -5.28
N THR A 62 -7.02 30.89 -5.47
CA THR A 62 -8.48 31.12 -5.41
C THR A 62 -9.17 30.83 -6.74
N ASP A 63 -8.39 30.60 -7.81
CA ASP A 63 -8.92 30.36 -9.16
C ASP A 63 -9.31 28.89 -9.35
N LEU A 64 -10.30 28.47 -8.61
CA LEU A 64 -10.96 27.19 -8.87
C LEU A 64 -12.12 27.43 -9.86
N PRO A 65 -12.28 26.58 -10.89
CA PRO A 65 -13.41 26.66 -11.78
C PRO A 65 -14.71 26.55 -10.96
N SER A 66 -15.61 27.46 -11.17
CA SER A 66 -16.87 27.56 -10.41
C SER A 66 -17.81 26.38 -10.62
N SER A 67 -17.65 25.67 -11.72
CA SER A 67 -18.41 24.43 -12.03
C SER A 67 -17.61 23.52 -12.96
N PRO A 68 -17.77 22.20 -12.84
CA PRO A 68 -17.17 21.27 -13.81
C PRO A 68 -17.82 21.48 -15.19
N PRO A 69 -17.08 21.25 -16.30
CA PRO A 69 -17.66 21.32 -17.63
C PRO A 69 -18.77 20.25 -17.78
N PRO A 70 -19.80 20.54 -18.60
CA PRO A 70 -20.86 19.58 -18.84
C PRO A 70 -20.31 18.31 -19.52
N PHE A 71 -20.93 17.16 -19.23
CA PHE A 71 -20.56 15.91 -19.88
C PHE A 71 -20.76 16.00 -21.39
N GLN A 72 -19.70 15.75 -22.14
CA GLN A 72 -19.71 15.66 -23.59
C GLN A 72 -19.82 14.22 -24.05
N ARG A 73 -20.75 13.97 -24.97
CA ARG A 73 -20.92 12.65 -25.57
C ARG A 73 -19.87 12.44 -26.66
N GLU A 74 -18.89 11.62 -26.35
CA GLU A 74 -17.87 11.17 -27.31
C GLU A 74 -17.90 9.65 -27.40
N PHE A 75 -18.63 9.13 -28.38
CA PHE A 75 -18.78 7.67 -28.56
C PHE A 75 -17.42 6.97 -28.62
N MET A 76 -16.52 7.49 -29.45
CA MET A 76 -15.17 6.93 -29.65
C MET A 76 -14.26 7.09 -28.43
N ARG A 77 -14.65 7.83 -27.41
CA ARG A 77 -13.89 7.97 -26.14
C ARG A 77 -14.42 7.08 -25.03
N TRP A 78 -15.75 6.99 -24.93
CA TRP A 78 -16.38 6.38 -23.77
C TRP A 78 -16.90 4.96 -24.00
N VAL A 79 -17.06 4.55 -25.28
CA VAL A 79 -17.61 3.23 -25.60
C VAL A 79 -16.51 2.32 -26.16
N VAL A 80 -16.06 1.38 -25.35
CA VAL A 80 -15.02 0.42 -25.73
C VAL A 80 -15.66 -0.76 -26.48
N LEU A 81 -15.46 -0.78 -27.79
CA LEU A 81 -15.86 -1.91 -28.65
C LEU A 81 -14.63 -2.67 -29.13
N PRO A 82 -14.75 -3.99 -29.42
CA PRO A 82 -13.62 -4.79 -29.89
C PRO A 82 -12.91 -4.20 -31.11
N ILE A 83 -13.65 -3.60 -32.04
CA ILE A 83 -13.10 -2.95 -33.23
C ILE A 83 -12.20 -1.74 -32.91
N ASN A 84 -12.41 -1.11 -31.76
CA ASN A 84 -11.68 0.09 -31.34
C ASN A 84 -10.42 -0.21 -30.52
N VAL A 85 -10.23 -1.44 -30.06
CA VAL A 85 -9.14 -1.81 -29.15
C VAL A 85 -7.77 -1.51 -29.76
N VAL A 86 -7.50 -1.94 -30.99
CA VAL A 86 -6.21 -1.71 -31.65
C VAL A 86 -5.97 -0.21 -31.93
N PRO A 87 -6.92 0.56 -32.48
CA PRO A 87 -6.78 2.01 -32.60
C PRO A 87 -6.53 2.72 -31.26
N TYR A 88 -7.20 2.31 -30.16
CA TYR A 88 -6.99 2.91 -28.84
C TYR A 88 -5.61 2.58 -28.28
N HIS A 89 -5.14 1.35 -28.42
CA HIS A 89 -3.81 0.96 -27.97
C HIS A 89 -2.72 1.74 -28.73
N ARG A 90 -2.85 1.88 -30.06
CA ARG A 90 -1.93 2.70 -30.86
C ARG A 90 -1.89 4.15 -30.37
N ARG A 91 -3.07 4.73 -30.09
CA ARG A 91 -3.16 6.10 -29.53
C ARG A 91 -2.53 6.20 -28.14
N LEU A 92 -2.71 5.16 -27.30
CA LEU A 92 -2.08 5.09 -25.99
C LEU A 92 -0.55 5.15 -26.10
N LEU A 93 0.03 4.31 -26.96
CA LEU A 93 1.48 4.28 -27.18
C LEU A 93 2.01 5.63 -27.67
N GLN A 94 1.35 6.29 -28.63
CA GLN A 94 1.71 7.64 -29.07
C GLN A 94 1.70 8.67 -27.92
N ARG A 95 0.69 8.61 -27.06
CA ARG A 95 0.61 9.50 -25.89
C ARG A 95 1.70 9.19 -24.87
N LEU A 96 2.08 7.93 -24.69
CA LEU A 96 3.20 7.57 -23.82
C LEU A 96 4.53 8.10 -24.35
N ASP A 97 4.74 8.11 -25.66
CA ASP A 97 5.92 8.74 -26.28
C ASP A 97 5.94 10.27 -26.00
N GLU A 98 4.78 10.93 -26.10
CA GLU A 98 4.66 12.37 -25.76
C GLU A 98 4.90 12.61 -24.26
N VAL A 99 4.42 11.74 -23.37
CA VAL A 99 4.68 11.79 -21.93
C VAL A 99 6.16 11.60 -21.64
N GLN A 100 6.81 10.64 -22.32
CA GLN A 100 8.24 10.41 -22.18
C GLN A 100 9.04 11.67 -22.54
N ALA A 101 8.71 12.32 -23.66
CA ALA A 101 9.35 13.56 -24.06
C ALA A 101 9.20 14.67 -23.00
N ARG A 102 8.03 14.78 -22.37
CA ARG A 102 7.83 15.73 -21.25
C ARG A 102 8.61 15.38 -20.00
N PHE A 103 8.80 14.09 -19.73
CA PHE A 103 9.55 13.63 -18.58
C PHE A 103 11.07 13.91 -18.72
N GLU A 104 11.57 14.09 -19.94
CA GLU A 104 12.96 14.50 -20.14
C GLU A 104 13.26 15.85 -19.46
N ASP A 105 12.32 16.80 -19.51
CA ASP A 105 12.45 18.14 -18.94
C ASP A 105 11.64 18.36 -17.67
N SER A 106 11.17 17.28 -17.06
CA SER A 106 10.34 17.38 -15.85
C SER A 106 11.13 17.99 -14.69
N PRO A 107 10.55 18.96 -13.96
CA PRO A 107 11.16 19.52 -12.75
C PRO A 107 11.32 18.52 -11.61
N LEU A 108 10.63 17.37 -11.69
CA LEU A 108 10.80 16.27 -10.75
C LEU A 108 12.10 15.49 -10.96
N ASN A 109 12.77 15.69 -12.09
CA ASN A 109 14.07 15.11 -12.40
C ASN A 109 15.16 16.17 -12.32
N GLY A 110 16.35 15.80 -11.89
CA GLY A 110 17.46 16.75 -11.79
C GLY A 110 18.80 16.04 -11.65
N ILE A 111 19.87 16.75 -12.01
CA ILE A 111 21.24 16.30 -11.76
C ILE A 111 21.82 17.20 -10.67
N GLU A 112 22.40 16.60 -9.64
CA GLU A 112 23.00 17.26 -8.49
C GLU A 112 24.46 16.87 -8.38
N GLY A 113 25.33 17.87 -8.15
CA GLY A 113 26.77 17.73 -8.11
C GLY A 113 27.46 18.85 -8.92
N ASP A 114 28.75 19.08 -8.72
CA ASP A 114 29.47 20.29 -9.14
C ASP A 114 30.67 20.05 -10.05
N GLY A 115 30.78 18.94 -10.80
CA GLY A 115 31.97 18.71 -11.59
C GLY A 115 31.95 17.54 -12.57
N LEU A 116 33.17 17.15 -13.03
CA LEU A 116 33.37 15.94 -13.81
C LEU A 116 33.42 14.74 -12.89
N TYR A 117 32.56 13.75 -13.13
CA TYR A 117 32.39 12.58 -12.30
C TYR A 117 32.58 11.30 -13.08
N SER A 118 33.33 10.35 -12.53
CA SER A 118 33.43 9.01 -13.08
C SER A 118 32.33 8.07 -12.52
N HIS A 119 31.70 8.44 -11.41
CA HIS A 119 30.75 7.57 -10.70
C HIS A 119 29.50 8.34 -10.32
N GLY A 120 28.32 7.74 -10.51
CA GLY A 120 27.05 8.38 -10.24
C GLY A 120 26.08 7.54 -9.42
N VAL A 121 25.06 8.20 -8.91
CA VAL A 121 23.92 7.55 -8.25
C VAL A 121 22.64 7.97 -8.95
N ILE A 122 21.83 7.02 -9.36
CA ILE A 122 20.42 7.26 -9.72
C ILE A 122 19.60 7.04 -8.47
N ALA A 123 18.98 8.08 -7.94
CA ALA A 123 18.15 8.04 -6.75
C ALA A 123 16.68 8.25 -7.14
N ALA A 124 15.88 7.18 -7.13
CA ALA A 124 14.49 7.19 -7.57
C ALA A 124 13.53 7.40 -6.40
N GLY A 125 12.53 8.28 -6.60
CA GLY A 125 11.52 8.59 -5.61
C GLY A 125 12.12 9.02 -4.27
N PHE A 126 11.48 8.67 -3.18
CA PHE A 126 11.88 9.10 -1.84
C PHE A 126 13.25 8.55 -1.36
N ALA A 127 13.85 7.59 -2.09
CA ALA A 127 15.22 7.17 -1.85
C ALA A 127 16.22 8.33 -2.04
N HIS A 128 15.90 9.30 -2.90
CA HIS A 128 16.68 10.53 -3.05
C HIS A 128 16.74 11.33 -1.75
N GLN A 129 15.59 11.64 -1.12
CA GLN A 129 15.58 12.39 0.15
C GLN A 129 16.40 11.68 1.22
N LYS A 130 16.27 10.36 1.33
CA LYS A 130 17.03 9.56 2.29
C LYS A 130 18.55 9.62 2.03
N LEU A 131 18.95 9.68 0.77
CA LEU A 131 20.35 9.88 0.38
C LEU A 131 20.83 11.28 0.77
N ILE A 132 20.06 12.32 0.46
CA ILE A 132 20.41 13.71 0.78
C ILE A 132 20.47 13.93 2.29
N ASP A 133 19.53 13.34 3.06
CA ASP A 133 19.57 13.39 4.52
C ASP A 133 20.83 12.71 5.09
N LEU A 134 21.26 11.58 4.52
CA LEU A 134 22.50 10.90 4.88
C LEU A 134 23.73 11.75 4.56
N LEU A 135 23.69 12.52 3.48
CA LEU A 135 24.76 13.42 3.05
C LEU A 135 24.70 14.81 3.73
N ASN A 136 23.82 14.98 4.72
CA ASN A 136 23.60 16.27 5.43
C ASN A 136 23.27 17.43 4.49
N GLY A 137 22.50 17.17 3.43
CA GLY A 137 22.05 18.18 2.47
C GLY A 137 23.08 18.63 1.43
N THR A 138 24.28 18.05 1.42
CA THR A 138 25.36 18.46 0.49
C THR A 138 25.90 17.25 -0.25
N VAL A 139 25.88 17.32 -1.57
CA VAL A 139 26.51 16.29 -2.43
C VAL A 139 28.03 16.45 -2.34
N PRO A 140 28.76 15.42 -1.90
CA PRO A 140 30.21 15.52 -1.76
C PRO A 140 30.89 15.59 -3.13
N PRO A 141 32.08 16.24 -3.22
CA PRO A 141 32.85 16.26 -4.44
C PRO A 141 33.12 14.87 -5.00
N GLY A 142 33.05 14.71 -6.30
CA GLY A 142 33.26 13.43 -6.98
C GLY A 142 32.05 12.49 -6.98
N LEU A 143 30.90 12.92 -6.46
CA LEU A 143 29.63 12.23 -6.58
C LEU A 143 28.67 13.03 -7.44
N CYS A 144 28.03 12.38 -8.41
CA CYS A 144 26.93 12.95 -9.19
C CYS A 144 25.65 12.15 -8.92
N ILE A 145 24.54 12.85 -8.71
CA ILE A 145 23.25 12.23 -8.42
C ILE A 145 22.24 12.61 -9.49
N LEU A 146 21.67 11.61 -10.16
CA LEU A 146 20.46 11.79 -10.95
C LEU A 146 19.26 11.57 -10.03
N ARG A 147 18.59 12.65 -9.66
CA ARG A 147 17.29 12.64 -9.00
C ARG A 147 16.22 12.26 -10.01
N LEU A 148 15.47 11.19 -9.76
CA LEU A 148 14.46 10.64 -10.66
C LEU A 148 13.10 10.58 -9.98
N GLY A 149 12.23 11.54 -10.30
CA GLY A 149 10.85 11.65 -9.81
C GLY A 149 9.81 11.21 -10.82
N THR A 150 10.21 10.81 -12.03
CA THR A 150 9.34 10.20 -13.05
C THR A 150 9.80 8.77 -13.31
N PHE A 151 8.86 7.82 -13.27
CA PHE A 151 9.21 6.41 -13.38
C PHE A 151 8.75 5.78 -14.70
N HIS A 152 7.51 6.04 -15.13
CA HIS A 152 6.97 5.46 -16.35
C HIS A 152 6.15 6.49 -17.14
N PRO A 153 6.48 6.68 -18.42
CA PRO A 153 7.67 6.20 -19.13
C PRO A 153 8.97 6.76 -18.53
N LEU A 154 10.06 6.00 -18.66
CA LEU A 154 11.36 6.47 -18.16
C LEU A 154 11.91 7.60 -19.10
N PRO A 155 12.52 8.68 -18.57
CA PRO A 155 13.19 9.71 -19.40
C PRO A 155 14.52 9.17 -19.96
N VAL A 156 14.42 8.42 -21.07
CA VAL A 156 15.52 7.63 -21.63
C VAL A 156 16.71 8.48 -22.03
N ASN A 157 16.48 9.66 -22.66
CA ASN A 157 17.55 10.53 -23.10
C ASN A 157 18.32 11.11 -21.90
N ARG A 158 17.62 11.54 -20.86
CA ARG A 158 18.24 12.04 -19.63
C ARG A 158 19.08 10.97 -18.93
N VAL A 159 18.53 9.77 -18.80
CA VAL A 159 19.28 8.62 -18.23
C VAL A 159 20.49 8.29 -19.09
N THR A 160 20.34 8.23 -20.42
CA THR A 160 21.45 7.98 -21.34
C THR A 160 22.54 9.02 -21.21
N ALA A 161 22.19 10.31 -21.25
CA ALA A 161 23.13 11.41 -21.10
C ALA A 161 23.89 11.34 -19.78
N PHE A 162 23.20 10.99 -18.70
CA PHE A 162 23.81 10.79 -17.39
C PHE A 162 24.82 9.63 -17.40
N LEU A 163 24.41 8.47 -17.95
CA LEU A 163 25.29 7.29 -18.01
C LEU A 163 26.53 7.48 -18.89
N GLN A 164 26.43 8.27 -19.97
CA GLN A 164 27.55 8.51 -20.89
C GLN A 164 28.74 9.23 -20.24
N THR A 165 28.52 9.94 -19.13
CA THR A 165 29.54 10.65 -18.38
C THR A 165 30.23 9.83 -17.31
N LEU A 166 29.76 8.57 -17.10
CA LEU A 166 30.12 7.76 -15.95
C LEU A 166 30.87 6.48 -16.32
N GLU A 167 31.76 6.07 -15.44
CA GLU A 167 32.41 4.75 -15.46
C GLU A 167 31.58 3.69 -14.71
N SER A 168 30.76 4.09 -13.73
CA SER A 168 29.84 3.20 -13.03
C SER A 168 28.68 3.97 -12.40
N VAL A 169 27.57 3.27 -12.11
CA VAL A 169 26.39 3.87 -11.48
C VAL A 169 25.79 2.96 -10.41
N LEU A 170 25.38 3.56 -9.30
CA LEU A 170 24.57 2.91 -8.24
C LEU A 170 23.13 3.36 -8.35
N VAL A 171 22.18 2.41 -8.34
CA VAL A 171 20.74 2.71 -8.36
C VAL A 171 20.16 2.50 -6.96
N LEU A 172 19.58 3.55 -6.40
CA LEU A 172 18.83 3.54 -5.15
C LEU A 172 17.34 3.70 -5.43
N GLU A 173 16.57 2.67 -5.12
CA GLU A 173 15.13 2.63 -5.36
C GLU A 173 14.38 1.76 -4.35
N GLU A 174 13.07 1.92 -4.23
CA GLU A 174 12.16 1.13 -3.38
C GLU A 174 10.95 0.63 -4.17
N THR A 175 10.54 -0.66 -4.14
CA THR A 175 11.06 -1.78 -3.36
C THR A 175 11.76 -2.81 -4.23
N ASN A 176 11.34 -2.96 -5.49
CA ASN A 176 11.92 -3.88 -6.47
C ASN A 176 12.96 -3.16 -7.35
N SER A 177 13.76 -3.93 -8.09
CA SER A 177 14.81 -3.45 -8.99
C SER A 177 14.28 -3.03 -10.37
N LEU A 178 13.29 -2.15 -10.42
CA LEU A 178 12.66 -1.75 -11.69
C LEU A 178 13.46 -0.66 -12.41
N VAL A 179 13.93 0.37 -11.68
CA VAL A 179 14.77 1.43 -12.24
C VAL A 179 16.13 0.86 -12.61
N GLU A 180 16.72 0.00 -11.79
CA GLU A 180 17.99 -0.67 -12.09
C GLU A 180 17.91 -1.46 -13.40
N ARG A 181 16.86 -2.26 -13.60
CA ARG A 181 16.64 -3.03 -14.83
C ARG A 181 16.38 -2.15 -16.03
N ALA A 182 15.58 -1.10 -15.87
CA ALA A 182 15.33 -0.11 -16.92
C ALA A 182 16.64 0.62 -17.31
N THR A 183 17.47 1.01 -16.33
CA THR A 183 18.78 1.63 -16.55
C THR A 183 19.70 0.70 -17.34
N ARG A 184 19.73 -0.61 -17.05
CA ARG A 184 20.50 -1.59 -17.83
C ARG A 184 20.01 -1.68 -19.28
N SER A 185 18.68 -1.68 -19.47
CA SER A 185 18.12 -1.68 -20.83
C SER A 185 18.52 -0.44 -21.62
N VAL A 186 18.47 0.74 -20.99
CA VAL A 186 18.91 2.01 -21.58
C VAL A 186 20.39 1.98 -21.93
N ALA A 187 21.24 1.53 -21.00
CA ALA A 187 22.69 1.42 -21.24
C ALA A 187 22.99 0.49 -22.44
N GLN A 188 22.34 -0.66 -22.50
CA GLN A 188 22.47 -1.61 -23.60
C GLN A 188 22.06 -1.01 -24.95
N GLN A 189 20.91 -0.32 -25.00
CA GLN A 189 20.42 0.32 -26.21
C GLN A 189 21.35 1.44 -26.68
N ALA A 190 22.01 2.14 -25.75
CA ALA A 190 22.98 3.19 -26.02
C ALA A 190 24.41 2.66 -26.30
N GLY A 191 24.62 1.34 -26.28
CA GLY A 191 25.94 0.72 -26.48
C GLY A 191 26.95 0.98 -25.35
N LEU A 192 26.46 1.29 -24.13
CA LEU A 192 27.28 1.57 -22.96
C LEU A 192 27.58 0.30 -22.16
N THR A 193 28.83 0.15 -21.72
CA THR A 193 29.31 -1.03 -20.98
C THR A 193 29.85 -0.65 -19.60
N LEU A 194 29.05 0.07 -18.80
CA LEU A 194 29.43 0.45 -17.44
C LEU A 194 28.77 -0.46 -16.40
N PRO A 195 29.41 -0.72 -15.25
CA PRO A 195 28.78 -1.41 -14.14
C PRO A 195 27.57 -0.63 -13.59
N ILE A 196 26.44 -1.32 -13.50
CA ILE A 196 25.20 -0.81 -12.90
C ILE A 196 24.92 -1.64 -11.65
N CYS A 197 25.13 -1.01 -10.51
CA CYS A 197 24.99 -1.59 -9.18
C CYS A 197 23.63 -1.22 -8.58
N GLY A 198 23.05 -2.10 -7.79
CA GLY A 198 21.76 -1.85 -7.13
C GLY A 198 21.28 -3.08 -6.37
N ARG A 199 19.98 -3.35 -6.41
CA ARG A 199 19.35 -4.47 -5.73
C ARG A 199 19.71 -5.82 -6.36
N ASP A 200 19.64 -5.93 -7.69
CA ASP A 200 19.93 -7.18 -8.40
C ASP A 200 21.40 -7.60 -8.29
N THR A 201 22.30 -6.67 -7.99
CA THR A 201 23.73 -6.92 -7.75
C THR A 201 24.10 -7.09 -6.29
N GLY A 202 23.12 -7.00 -5.37
CA GLY A 202 23.36 -7.18 -3.94
C GLY A 202 23.98 -5.98 -3.21
N HIS A 203 24.19 -4.83 -3.89
CA HIS A 203 24.68 -3.60 -3.26
C HIS A 203 23.62 -2.95 -2.38
N VAL A 204 22.35 -3.15 -2.73
CA VAL A 204 21.18 -2.66 -2.01
C VAL A 204 20.34 -3.87 -1.59
N PRO A 205 19.75 -3.90 -0.37
CA PRO A 205 18.91 -5.02 0.08
C PRO A 205 17.75 -5.31 -0.90
N LEU A 206 17.52 -6.59 -1.19
CA LEU A 206 16.45 -7.02 -2.12
C LEU A 206 15.04 -6.75 -1.58
N THR A 207 14.89 -6.62 -0.27
CA THR A 207 13.57 -6.50 0.38
C THR A 207 13.52 -5.30 1.32
N GLY A 208 12.31 -4.82 1.54
CA GLY A 208 12.01 -3.80 2.52
C GLY A 208 12.31 -2.37 2.10
N GLU A 209 12.08 -1.48 3.05
CA GLU A 209 12.34 -0.05 2.93
C GLU A 209 13.85 0.22 3.06
N LEU A 210 14.37 1.20 2.32
CA LEU A 210 15.74 1.66 2.49
C LEU A 210 15.85 2.56 3.72
N PHE A 211 16.86 2.28 4.53
CA PHE A 211 17.23 3.10 5.68
C PHE A 211 18.65 3.64 5.51
N ALA A 212 19.02 4.68 6.24
CA ALA A 212 20.33 5.30 6.17
C ALA A 212 21.50 4.31 6.24
N PRO A 213 21.53 3.28 7.11
CA PRO A 213 22.60 2.27 7.11
C PRO A 213 22.69 1.46 5.81
N HIS A 214 21.55 1.17 5.16
CA HIS A 214 21.55 0.46 3.87
C HIS A 214 22.19 1.31 2.77
N ILE A 215 21.83 2.60 2.71
CA ILE A 215 22.37 3.54 1.72
C ILE A 215 23.87 3.76 1.97
N ALA A 216 24.29 3.96 3.23
CA ALA A 216 25.68 4.10 3.60
C ALA A 216 26.51 2.87 3.21
N ALA A 217 26.02 1.68 3.49
CA ALA A 217 26.67 0.43 3.10
C ALA A 217 26.80 0.30 1.57
N ALA A 218 25.72 0.61 0.82
CA ALA A 218 25.71 0.59 -0.64
C ALA A 218 26.75 1.57 -1.22
N LEU A 219 26.80 2.80 -0.72
CA LEU A 219 27.79 3.81 -1.14
C LEU A 219 29.22 3.36 -0.83
N ASN A 220 29.48 2.78 0.34
CA ASN A 220 30.79 2.29 0.74
C ASN A 220 31.27 1.11 -0.12
N CYS A 221 30.35 0.17 -0.45
CA CYS A 221 30.66 -0.93 -1.37
C CYS A 221 30.93 -0.41 -2.78
N PHE A 222 30.13 0.54 -3.25
CA PHE A 222 30.28 1.17 -4.55
C PHE A 222 31.61 1.91 -4.69
N LYS A 223 32.03 2.65 -3.64
CA LYS A 223 33.33 3.32 -3.56
C LYS A 223 34.52 2.35 -3.68
N LYS A 224 34.46 1.20 -2.96
CA LYS A 224 35.51 0.18 -2.98
C LYS A 224 35.69 -0.46 -4.36
N ALA A 225 34.65 -0.49 -5.18
CA ALA A 225 34.68 -1.04 -6.53
C ALA A 225 35.35 -0.15 -7.59
N GLY A 226 35.82 1.07 -7.23
CA GLY A 226 36.52 1.96 -8.14
C GLY A 226 36.39 3.45 -7.85
N PHE A 227 35.56 3.83 -6.88
CA PHE A 227 35.37 5.22 -6.48
C PHE A 227 36.44 5.65 -5.49
N SER A 228 37.49 6.29 -5.95
CA SER A 228 38.47 6.97 -5.10
C SER A 228 37.95 8.39 -4.84
N ALA A 229 37.22 8.61 -3.77
CA ALA A 229 36.91 9.97 -3.31
C ALA A 229 38.23 10.60 -2.81
N SER A 230 38.61 11.76 -3.36
CA SER A 230 39.61 12.63 -2.76
C SER A 230 39.30 12.89 -1.29
N GLU A 231 40.27 13.13 -0.45
CA GLU A 231 40.25 13.15 1.04
C GLU A 231 39.16 13.97 1.74
N GLY A 232 38.25 14.63 1.02
CA GLY A 232 37.06 15.30 1.61
C GLY A 232 35.86 14.41 1.93
N ALA A 233 35.83 13.14 1.48
CA ALA A 233 34.70 12.23 1.69
C ALA A 233 34.82 11.34 2.96
N SER A 234 35.70 11.70 3.87
CA SER A 234 35.90 10.96 5.15
C SER A 234 34.77 11.15 6.17
N THR A 235 33.71 11.86 5.82
CA THR A 235 32.61 12.19 6.71
C THR A 235 31.31 11.41 6.46
N LEU A 236 31.32 10.37 5.58
CA LEU A 236 30.18 9.44 5.57
C LEU A 236 30.19 8.68 6.90
N PRO A 237 29.04 8.60 7.60
CA PRO A 237 28.96 7.85 8.82
C PRO A 237 29.51 6.45 8.59
N GLU A 238 30.52 6.05 9.39
CA GLU A 238 30.99 4.67 9.39
C GLU A 238 29.76 3.79 9.60
N ALA A 239 29.49 2.90 8.66
CA ALA A 239 28.41 1.91 8.82
C ALA A 239 28.76 1.09 10.06
N THR A 240 28.26 1.53 11.21
CA THR A 240 28.50 0.85 12.48
C THR A 240 27.98 -0.57 12.36
N LYS A 241 28.96 -1.49 12.32
CA LYS A 241 28.91 -2.90 12.62
C LYS A 241 27.69 -3.70 12.14
N THR A 242 27.98 -4.55 11.15
CA THR A 242 27.33 -5.85 10.92
C THR A 242 25.80 -5.84 10.82
N TRP A 243 25.32 -5.40 9.65
CA TRP A 243 24.05 -5.91 9.17
C TRP A 243 24.34 -7.25 8.47
N SER A 244 24.16 -8.35 9.18
CA SER A 244 24.10 -9.66 8.56
C SER A 244 22.88 -9.67 7.63
N LEU A 245 23.07 -10.11 6.40
CA LEU A 245 22.00 -10.43 5.43
C LEU A 245 21.15 -11.61 5.97
N GLY A 246 20.45 -11.45 7.05
CA GLY A 246 19.74 -12.50 7.76
C GLY A 246 19.43 -12.13 9.20
N GLY A 247 19.88 -10.97 9.67
CA GLY A 247 19.42 -10.44 10.93
C GLY A 247 17.95 -10.02 10.79
N GLU A 248 17.06 -10.73 11.45
CA GLU A 248 15.76 -10.20 11.83
C GLU A 248 16.00 -8.77 12.27
N SER A 249 15.27 -7.82 11.67
CA SER A 249 15.30 -6.41 12.05
C SER A 249 15.16 -6.36 13.57
N SER A 250 16.25 -6.15 14.30
CA SER A 250 16.25 -5.98 15.75
C SER A 250 15.74 -4.59 16.16
N ARG A 251 15.07 -3.89 15.27
CA ARG A 251 14.18 -2.81 15.68
C ARG A 251 13.09 -3.49 16.50
N PRO A 252 12.92 -3.16 17.79
CA PRO A 252 11.74 -3.60 18.52
C PRO A 252 10.57 -3.26 17.60
N LEU A 253 9.80 -4.24 17.17
CA LEU A 253 8.52 -4.00 16.50
C LEU A 253 7.85 -2.90 17.33
N PRO A 254 7.38 -1.79 16.72
CA PRO A 254 6.78 -0.70 17.47
C PRO A 254 5.84 -1.34 18.47
N SER A 255 5.98 -0.98 19.75
CA SER A 255 5.30 -1.63 20.87
C SER A 255 3.88 -1.87 20.45
N ARG A 256 3.52 -3.16 20.30
CA ARG A 256 2.25 -3.57 19.71
C ARG A 256 1.19 -3.04 20.67
N GLN A 257 0.56 -1.94 20.29
CA GLN A 257 -0.46 -1.34 21.15
C GLN A 257 -1.64 -2.32 21.23
N PRO A 258 -2.09 -2.68 22.44
CA PRO A 258 -3.29 -3.46 22.62
C PRO A 258 -4.51 -2.74 22.01
N LEU A 259 -5.66 -3.36 22.00
CA LEU A 259 -6.91 -2.68 21.67
C LEU A 259 -7.09 -1.46 22.61
N CYS A 260 -7.75 -0.43 22.11
CA CYS A 260 -8.02 0.76 22.92
C CYS A 260 -8.91 0.42 24.10
N ASP A 261 -8.73 1.12 25.22
CA ASP A 261 -9.62 1.00 26.38
C ASP A 261 -11.07 1.30 25.95
N GLY A 262 -12.00 0.42 26.33
CA GLY A 262 -13.40 0.50 25.92
C GLY A 262 -13.67 0.15 24.46
N CYS A 263 -12.73 -0.53 23.78
CA CYS A 263 -12.93 -0.98 22.41
C CYS A 263 -14.05 -2.04 22.35
N PRO A 264 -15.06 -1.90 21.46
CA PRO A 264 -16.15 -2.86 21.34
C PRO A 264 -15.70 -4.24 20.86
N TYR A 265 -14.48 -4.36 20.33
CA TYR A 265 -13.93 -5.64 19.90
C TYR A 265 -13.50 -6.53 21.07
N ILE A 266 -13.16 -5.93 22.23
CA ILE A 266 -12.71 -6.68 23.42
C ILE A 266 -13.78 -7.67 23.86
N PRO A 267 -15.03 -7.26 24.23
CA PRO A 267 -16.03 -8.21 24.66
C PRO A 267 -16.41 -9.23 23.58
N THR A 268 -16.27 -8.89 22.30
CA THR A 268 -16.53 -9.84 21.22
C THR A 268 -15.44 -10.91 21.14
N PHE A 269 -14.17 -10.56 21.34
CA PHE A 269 -13.08 -11.53 21.35
C PHE A 269 -13.10 -12.40 22.60
N ASP A 270 -13.37 -11.82 23.77
CA ASP A 270 -13.51 -12.56 25.00
C ASP A 270 -14.64 -13.60 24.91
N ALA A 271 -15.81 -13.20 24.40
CA ALA A 271 -16.92 -14.09 24.16
C ALA A 271 -16.57 -15.20 23.13
N LEU A 272 -15.85 -14.87 22.07
CA LEU A 272 -15.42 -15.88 21.10
C LEU A 272 -14.48 -16.89 21.74
N ILE A 273 -13.52 -16.46 22.55
CA ILE A 273 -12.59 -17.34 23.27
C ILE A 273 -13.36 -18.26 24.22
N GLU A 274 -14.28 -17.71 25.00
CA GLU A 274 -15.13 -18.51 25.94
C GLU A 274 -15.94 -19.57 25.19
N VAL A 275 -16.55 -19.22 24.06
CA VAL A 275 -17.31 -20.18 23.26
C VAL A 275 -16.39 -21.24 22.65
N MET A 276 -15.20 -20.88 22.23
CA MET A 276 -14.19 -21.82 21.70
C MET A 276 -13.77 -22.84 22.80
N GLU A 277 -13.52 -22.37 24.01
CA GLU A 277 -13.17 -23.24 25.13
C GLU A 277 -14.31 -24.21 25.48
N GLN A 278 -15.56 -23.74 25.48
CA GLN A 278 -16.74 -24.60 25.72
C GLN A 278 -16.94 -25.67 24.64
N LEU A 279 -16.49 -25.38 23.40
CA LEU A 279 -16.66 -26.25 22.23
C LEU A 279 -15.44 -27.14 21.91
N GLY A 280 -14.50 -27.28 22.82
CA GLY A 280 -13.37 -28.22 22.72
C GLY A 280 -11.99 -27.54 22.66
N GLY A 281 -11.93 -26.21 22.81
CA GLY A 281 -10.69 -25.45 22.86
C GLY A 281 -10.23 -24.89 21.52
N ARG A 282 -9.17 -24.11 21.57
CA ARG A 282 -8.65 -23.34 20.42
C ARG A 282 -8.31 -24.20 19.20
N ASP A 283 -7.85 -25.40 19.41
CA ASP A 283 -7.41 -26.31 18.35
C ASP A 283 -8.55 -26.85 17.47
N GLU A 284 -9.78 -26.77 17.95
CA GLU A 284 -10.99 -27.14 17.19
C GLU A 284 -11.47 -26.06 16.23
N PHE A 285 -10.71 -24.94 16.13
CA PHE A 285 -11.12 -23.81 15.34
C PHE A 285 -10.04 -23.37 14.35
N ILE A 286 -10.49 -22.76 13.25
CA ILE A 286 -9.67 -21.98 12.33
C ILE A 286 -10.28 -20.58 12.24
N VAL A 287 -9.51 -19.57 12.63
CA VAL A 287 -9.95 -18.17 12.65
C VAL A 287 -9.24 -17.38 11.57
N VAL A 288 -10.02 -16.87 10.63
CA VAL A 288 -9.54 -16.08 9.50
C VAL A 288 -9.93 -14.62 9.71
N GLY A 289 -8.97 -13.71 9.67
CA GLY A 289 -9.19 -12.28 9.88
C GLY A 289 -8.83 -11.41 8.70
N ASP A 290 -9.35 -10.20 8.71
CA ASP A 290 -9.03 -9.13 7.79
C ASP A 290 -7.97 -8.16 8.36
N PRO A 291 -7.29 -7.35 7.54
CA PRO A 291 -6.61 -6.14 8.01
C PRO A 291 -7.59 -5.18 8.69
N GLY A 292 -7.17 -4.61 9.81
CA GLY A 292 -7.97 -3.70 10.62
C GLY A 292 -7.57 -3.78 12.08
N CYS A 293 -8.35 -3.17 12.98
CA CYS A 293 -8.09 -3.25 14.43
C CYS A 293 -8.10 -4.70 14.94
N MET A 294 -8.83 -5.59 14.29
CA MET A 294 -8.87 -7.02 14.64
C MET A 294 -7.52 -7.74 14.54
N VAL A 295 -6.55 -7.21 13.77
CA VAL A 295 -5.17 -7.76 13.74
C VAL A 295 -4.54 -7.76 15.14
N ARG A 296 -5.00 -6.89 16.02
CA ARG A 296 -4.53 -6.83 17.41
C ARG A 296 -4.99 -8.03 18.23
N ALA A 297 -6.03 -8.75 17.79
CA ALA A 297 -6.42 -10.04 18.36
C ALA A 297 -5.35 -11.13 18.16
N GLN A 298 -4.34 -10.92 17.30
CA GLN A 298 -3.18 -11.81 17.20
C GLN A 298 -2.16 -11.61 18.33
N LEU A 299 -2.33 -10.59 19.16
CA LEU A 299 -1.44 -10.32 20.28
C LEU A 299 -1.93 -11.02 21.54
N PRO A 300 -1.01 -11.37 22.47
CA PRO A 300 -1.42 -11.81 23.78
C PRO A 300 -2.38 -10.80 24.44
N PRO A 301 -3.38 -11.25 25.18
CA PRO A 301 -3.64 -12.68 25.52
C PRO A 301 -4.53 -13.42 24.48
N CYS A 302 -5.04 -12.77 23.44
CA CYS A 302 -6.06 -13.38 22.58
C CYS A 302 -5.51 -14.44 21.61
N GLU A 303 -4.42 -14.12 20.88
CA GLU A 303 -3.75 -14.98 19.89
C GLU A 303 -4.72 -15.74 18.94
N LEU A 304 -5.76 -15.05 18.46
CA LEU A 304 -6.92 -15.65 17.81
C LEU A 304 -6.74 -16.02 16.35
N LEU A 305 -5.88 -15.29 15.58
CA LEU A 305 -5.88 -15.42 14.13
C LEU A 305 -4.92 -16.52 13.63
N ASP A 306 -5.43 -17.42 12.79
CA ASP A 306 -4.62 -18.38 12.04
C ASP A 306 -4.22 -17.83 10.68
N VAL A 307 -5.11 -17.11 10.01
CA VAL A 307 -4.91 -16.58 8.66
C VAL A 307 -5.33 -15.12 8.58
N LYS A 308 -4.51 -14.29 7.93
CA LYS A 308 -4.84 -12.90 7.63
C LYS A 308 -4.05 -12.47 6.40
N ILE A 309 -4.74 -12.15 5.29
CA ILE A 309 -4.10 -11.79 4.01
C ILE A 309 -4.45 -10.35 3.61
N ASN A 310 -5.65 -10.11 3.06
CA ASN A 310 -6.07 -8.84 2.47
C ASN A 310 -7.41 -8.36 3.01
N LEU A 311 -7.72 -7.09 2.82
CA LEU A 311 -8.97 -6.46 3.28
C LEU A 311 -10.17 -7.03 2.53
N GLY A 312 -11.15 -7.52 3.28
CA GLY A 312 -12.38 -8.12 2.76
C GLY A 312 -12.21 -9.54 2.18
N GLY A 313 -10.99 -10.09 2.20
CA GLY A 313 -10.74 -11.44 1.69
C GLY A 313 -10.99 -12.55 2.72
N GLY A 314 -11.09 -12.20 4.00
CA GLY A 314 -11.18 -13.18 5.10
C GLY A 314 -12.37 -14.12 4.97
N ILE A 315 -13.54 -13.62 4.57
CA ILE A 315 -14.75 -14.45 4.41
C ILE A 315 -14.58 -15.48 3.30
N GLY A 316 -14.05 -15.08 2.14
CA GLY A 316 -13.80 -16.01 1.02
C GLY A 316 -12.75 -17.07 1.37
N ILE A 317 -11.70 -16.68 2.11
CA ILE A 317 -10.68 -17.61 2.59
C ILE A 317 -11.30 -18.61 3.58
N ALA A 318 -12.11 -18.14 4.55
CA ALA A 318 -12.81 -18.98 5.51
C ALA A 318 -13.75 -19.99 4.82
N ALA A 319 -14.50 -19.53 3.81
CA ALA A 319 -15.36 -20.41 3.01
C ALA A 319 -14.54 -21.50 2.30
N GLY A 320 -13.42 -21.12 1.65
CA GLY A 320 -12.54 -22.08 1.00
C GLY A 320 -11.95 -23.12 1.95
N VAL A 321 -11.54 -22.69 3.15
CA VAL A 321 -11.06 -23.58 4.22
C VAL A 321 -12.15 -24.55 4.66
N ALA A 322 -13.37 -24.06 4.97
CA ALA A 322 -14.49 -24.89 5.39
C ALA A 322 -14.87 -25.92 4.33
N LEU A 323 -14.98 -25.52 3.07
CA LEU A 323 -15.29 -26.42 1.95
C LEU A 323 -14.20 -27.47 1.72
N SER A 324 -12.94 -27.12 1.91
CA SER A 324 -11.83 -28.08 1.83
C SER A 324 -11.88 -29.12 2.94
N GLN A 325 -12.17 -28.71 4.17
CA GLN A 325 -12.29 -29.61 5.33
C GLN A 325 -13.48 -30.54 5.23
N SER A 326 -14.64 -30.10 4.73
CA SER A 326 -15.80 -30.96 4.53
C SER A 326 -15.52 -32.14 3.59
N LYS A 327 -14.62 -31.95 2.62
CA LYS A 327 -14.17 -33.00 1.68
C LYS A 327 -13.16 -33.98 2.32
N SER A 328 -12.36 -33.51 3.28
CA SER A 328 -11.32 -34.31 3.92
C SER A 328 -11.77 -35.03 5.20
N GLY A 329 -12.99 -34.72 5.69
CA GLY A 329 -13.52 -35.26 6.93
C GLY A 329 -12.84 -34.70 8.20
N THR A 330 -12.05 -33.66 8.10
CA THR A 330 -11.43 -32.95 9.22
C THR A 330 -12.32 -31.80 9.64
N GLY A 331 -12.94 -31.90 10.82
CA GLY A 331 -14.12 -31.09 11.16
C GLY A 331 -13.86 -29.87 12.05
N ARG A 332 -12.78 -29.10 11.86
CA ARG A 332 -12.57 -27.84 12.61
C ARG A 332 -13.63 -26.80 12.22
N ARG A 333 -14.15 -26.08 13.22
CA ARG A 333 -15.06 -24.96 13.01
C ARG A 333 -14.32 -23.77 12.43
N VAL A 334 -14.92 -23.08 11.46
CA VAL A 334 -14.28 -21.96 10.78
C VAL A 334 -14.98 -20.65 11.11
N VAL A 335 -14.20 -19.67 11.57
CA VAL A 335 -14.68 -18.33 11.93
C VAL A 335 -13.99 -17.30 11.04
N ALA A 336 -14.75 -16.40 10.45
CA ALA A 336 -14.23 -15.22 9.75
C ALA A 336 -14.46 -13.96 10.59
N LEU A 337 -13.39 -13.20 10.87
CA LEU A 337 -13.44 -11.87 11.50
C LEU A 337 -13.30 -10.81 10.43
N CYS A 338 -14.32 -10.00 10.23
CA CYS A 338 -14.35 -8.94 9.24
C CYS A 338 -14.79 -7.61 9.85
N GLY A 339 -14.10 -6.50 9.58
CA GLY A 339 -14.59 -5.18 9.97
C GLY A 339 -15.72 -4.71 9.04
N ASP A 340 -16.52 -3.77 9.52
CA ASP A 340 -17.61 -3.12 8.77
C ASP A 340 -17.14 -2.56 7.41
N SER A 341 -16.06 -1.82 7.40
CA SER A 341 -15.44 -1.30 6.16
C SER A 341 -14.91 -2.43 5.27
N GLY A 342 -14.26 -3.46 5.83
CA GLY A 342 -13.77 -4.63 5.09
C GLY A 342 -14.88 -5.42 4.43
N PHE A 343 -16.00 -5.60 5.14
CA PHE A 343 -17.20 -6.24 4.63
C PHE A 343 -17.75 -5.51 3.40
N LEU A 344 -17.86 -4.17 3.48
CA LEU A 344 -18.37 -3.34 2.38
C LEU A 344 -17.36 -3.16 1.24
N HIS A 345 -16.07 -3.32 1.51
CA HIS A 345 -15.03 -3.23 0.47
C HIS A 345 -15.07 -4.43 -0.48
N SER A 346 -14.97 -5.64 0.04
CA SER A 346 -15.00 -6.88 -0.77
C SER A 346 -15.53 -8.10 -0.02
N GLY A 347 -15.73 -8.01 1.30
CA GLY A 347 -16.22 -9.13 2.12
C GLY A 347 -17.63 -9.59 1.74
N PHE A 348 -18.48 -8.67 1.28
CA PHE A 348 -19.83 -8.99 0.81
C PHE A 348 -19.80 -10.02 -0.34
N ASN A 349 -18.92 -9.87 -1.32
CA ASN A 349 -18.80 -10.81 -2.42
C ASN A 349 -18.37 -12.20 -1.91
N GLY A 350 -17.45 -12.25 -0.94
CA GLY A 350 -17.06 -13.51 -0.29
C GLY A 350 -18.19 -14.17 0.47
N LEU A 351 -19.10 -13.39 1.06
CA LEU A 351 -20.28 -13.91 1.75
C LEU A 351 -21.31 -14.52 0.77
N VAL A 352 -21.54 -13.85 -0.36
CA VAL A 352 -22.41 -14.38 -1.44
C VAL A 352 -21.88 -15.72 -1.94
N ASP A 353 -20.58 -15.82 -2.19
CA ASP A 353 -19.94 -17.05 -2.65
C ASP A 353 -19.99 -18.15 -1.57
N ALA A 354 -19.74 -17.81 -0.32
CA ALA A 354 -19.82 -18.75 0.80
C ALA A 354 -21.21 -19.37 0.94
N ALA A 355 -22.26 -18.52 0.90
CA ALA A 355 -23.64 -18.96 0.96
C ALA A 355 -24.01 -19.85 -0.25
N ARG A 356 -23.63 -19.43 -1.46
CA ARG A 356 -23.91 -20.17 -2.69
C ARG A 356 -23.21 -21.53 -2.73
N CYS A 357 -22.00 -21.63 -2.20
CA CYS A 357 -21.23 -22.88 -2.17
C CYS A 357 -21.59 -23.78 -1.00
N GLY A 358 -22.49 -23.36 -0.10
CA GLY A 358 -22.88 -24.13 1.08
C GLY A 358 -21.75 -24.28 2.11
N ALA A 359 -20.93 -23.24 2.27
CA ALA A 359 -19.90 -23.24 3.29
C ALA A 359 -20.51 -23.22 4.69
N ASN A 360 -19.93 -23.97 5.64
CA ASN A 360 -20.32 -23.94 7.04
C ASN A 360 -19.32 -23.07 7.81
N ILE A 361 -19.69 -21.81 8.03
CA ILE A 361 -18.82 -20.79 8.66
C ILE A 361 -19.62 -19.83 9.54
N LEU A 362 -18.98 -19.34 10.60
CA LEU A 362 -19.45 -18.17 11.34
C LEU A 362 -18.70 -16.94 10.87
N VAL A 363 -19.39 -15.89 10.48
CA VAL A 363 -18.83 -14.58 10.14
C VAL A 363 -19.16 -13.59 11.26
N LEU A 364 -18.13 -13.04 11.91
CA LEU A 364 -18.27 -11.95 12.87
C LEU A 364 -17.96 -10.63 12.17
N ILE A 365 -18.95 -9.81 11.92
CA ILE A 365 -18.78 -8.44 11.41
C ILE A 365 -18.65 -7.51 12.61
N LEU A 366 -17.44 -6.95 12.74
CA LEU A 366 -17.07 -6.03 13.81
C LEU A 366 -17.41 -4.60 13.38
N ASP A 367 -18.61 -4.13 13.73
CA ASP A 367 -19.16 -2.83 13.32
C ASP A 367 -18.86 -1.77 14.38
N ASN A 368 -17.81 -0.95 14.12
CA ASN A 368 -17.45 0.17 14.98
C ASN A 368 -17.79 1.55 14.38
N GLY A 369 -18.49 1.56 13.24
CA GLY A 369 -19.00 2.75 12.57
C GLY A 369 -17.95 3.56 11.79
N THR A 370 -16.68 3.10 11.74
CA THR A 370 -15.59 3.86 11.12
C THR A 370 -14.42 2.98 10.70
N THR A 371 -13.65 3.41 9.71
CA THR A 371 -12.37 2.78 9.34
C THR A 371 -11.28 3.20 10.33
N ALA A 372 -11.34 2.63 11.54
CA ALA A 372 -10.64 3.15 12.71
C ALA A 372 -9.10 3.09 12.61
N LEU A 373 -8.52 2.00 12.08
CA LEU A 373 -7.08 1.78 12.09
C LEU A 373 -6.31 2.78 11.23
N SER A 374 -6.89 3.20 10.12
CA SER A 374 -6.26 4.10 9.13
C SER A 374 -6.59 5.58 9.32
N GLY A 375 -7.33 5.94 10.38
CA GLY A 375 -7.56 7.35 10.70
C GLY A 375 -9.02 7.77 10.91
N GLY A 376 -9.93 6.82 11.08
CA GLY A 376 -11.33 7.12 11.41
C GLY A 376 -12.16 7.61 10.21
N GLN A 377 -11.82 7.18 9.01
CA GLN A 377 -12.56 7.57 7.82
C GLN A 377 -13.97 6.97 7.82
N PRO A 378 -14.97 7.73 7.40
CA PRO A 378 -16.32 7.20 7.21
C PRO A 378 -16.37 6.23 6.02
N HIS A 379 -17.27 5.27 6.11
CA HIS A 379 -17.60 4.29 5.06
C HIS A 379 -19.12 4.23 4.87
N PRO A 380 -19.67 3.47 3.90
CA PRO A 380 -21.09 3.50 3.59
C PRO A 380 -22.04 3.13 4.75
N ALA A 381 -21.59 2.36 5.76
CA ALA A 381 -22.35 2.10 6.97
C ALA A 381 -22.17 3.14 8.08
N SER A 382 -21.32 4.16 7.89
CA SER A 382 -21.19 5.30 8.81
C SER A 382 -22.38 6.26 8.67
N GLN A 383 -22.82 6.87 9.79
CA GLN A 383 -23.95 7.78 9.82
C GLN A 383 -23.69 9.15 9.17
N ALA A 384 -22.41 9.50 8.95
CA ALA A 384 -22.02 10.74 8.33
C ALA A 384 -20.98 10.49 7.22
N ASN A 385 -20.92 11.39 6.25
CA ASN A 385 -19.87 11.39 5.22
C ASN A 385 -18.58 12.10 5.70
N ALA A 386 -17.54 12.12 4.85
CA ALA A 386 -16.26 12.76 5.15
C ALA A 386 -16.33 14.27 5.44
N ARG A 387 -17.46 14.93 5.14
CA ARG A 387 -17.74 16.34 5.47
C ARG A 387 -18.61 16.49 6.69
N GLY A 388 -18.81 15.43 7.48
CA GLY A 388 -19.69 15.44 8.68
C GLY A 388 -21.18 15.54 8.38
N ARG A 389 -21.62 15.46 7.12
CA ARG A 389 -23.04 15.55 6.78
C ARG A 389 -23.74 14.23 7.02
N PRO A 390 -24.89 14.21 7.71
CA PRO A 390 -25.67 12.99 7.93
C PRO A 390 -25.99 12.25 6.62
N ARG A 391 -25.89 10.94 6.65
CA ARG A 391 -26.23 10.06 5.54
C ARG A 391 -27.00 8.84 6.05
N ARG A 392 -27.82 8.26 5.19
CA ARG A 392 -28.42 6.96 5.46
C ARG A 392 -27.31 5.93 5.45
N ALA A 393 -27.08 5.30 6.61
CA ALA A 393 -26.11 4.22 6.74
C ALA A 393 -26.65 2.95 6.06
N VAL A 394 -25.74 2.18 5.47
CA VAL A 394 -26.07 0.85 4.95
C VAL A 394 -26.28 -0.11 6.11
N ASP A 395 -27.32 -0.89 6.07
CA ASP A 395 -27.60 -1.93 7.05
C ASP A 395 -26.81 -3.22 6.71
N LEU A 396 -25.76 -3.50 7.50
CA LEU A 396 -24.88 -4.64 7.28
C LEU A 396 -25.62 -5.98 7.47
N ALA A 397 -26.57 -6.03 8.40
CA ALA A 397 -27.35 -7.25 8.65
C ALA A 397 -28.35 -7.53 7.53
N ALA A 398 -28.99 -6.49 6.99
CA ALA A 398 -29.84 -6.63 5.82
C ALA A 398 -29.03 -7.12 4.61
N LEU A 399 -27.86 -6.54 4.35
CA LEU A 399 -26.96 -7.01 3.29
C LEU A 399 -26.54 -8.48 3.50
N ALA A 400 -26.23 -8.87 4.73
CA ALA A 400 -25.85 -10.25 5.02
C ALA A 400 -26.99 -11.25 4.71
N ARG A 401 -28.23 -10.88 5.01
CA ARG A 401 -29.42 -11.71 4.67
C ARG A 401 -29.58 -11.81 3.15
N GLU A 402 -29.53 -10.70 2.46
CA GLU A 402 -29.64 -10.66 0.99
C GLU A 402 -28.48 -11.39 0.27
N ALA A 403 -27.30 -11.47 0.92
CA ALA A 403 -26.19 -12.28 0.45
C ALA A 403 -26.43 -13.80 0.57
N GLY A 404 -27.48 -14.22 1.28
CA GLY A 404 -27.84 -15.63 1.47
C GLY A 404 -27.36 -16.25 2.78
N ALA A 405 -26.94 -15.45 3.78
CA ALA A 405 -26.66 -15.96 5.11
C ALA A 405 -27.95 -16.52 5.73
N GLY A 406 -27.91 -17.77 6.21
CA GLY A 406 -29.08 -18.44 6.74
C GLY A 406 -29.46 -18.03 8.16
N GLU A 407 -28.46 -17.59 8.95
CA GLU A 407 -28.66 -17.03 10.29
C GLU A 407 -27.97 -15.68 10.38
N VAL A 408 -28.70 -14.63 10.80
CA VAL A 408 -28.09 -13.26 10.95
C VAL A 408 -28.59 -12.63 12.25
N ARG A 409 -27.64 -12.36 13.15
CA ARG A 409 -27.88 -11.70 14.43
C ARG A 409 -27.19 -10.35 14.50
N VAL A 410 -27.82 -9.39 15.17
CA VAL A 410 -27.22 -8.07 15.47
C VAL A 410 -27.15 -7.94 16.99
N VAL A 411 -26.00 -7.60 17.49
CA VAL A 411 -25.74 -7.36 18.90
C VAL A 411 -25.27 -5.94 19.09
N ASP A 412 -26.01 -5.15 19.87
CA ASP A 412 -25.64 -3.79 20.24
C ASP A 412 -24.87 -3.84 21.57
N LEU A 413 -23.53 -3.72 21.47
CA LEU A 413 -22.64 -3.82 22.62
C LEU A 413 -22.73 -2.59 23.52
N ASP A 414 -23.03 -1.41 22.95
CA ASP A 414 -23.19 -0.16 23.72
C ASP A 414 -24.45 -0.21 24.62
N ARG A 415 -25.38 -1.08 24.30
CA ARG A 415 -26.60 -1.32 25.08
C ARG A 415 -26.58 -2.62 25.90
N GLY A 416 -25.41 -3.23 26.06
CA GLY A 416 -25.25 -4.45 26.86
C GLY A 416 -25.80 -5.70 26.19
N GLY A 417 -25.81 -5.75 24.85
CA GLY A 417 -26.23 -6.94 24.12
C GLY A 417 -25.32 -8.14 24.39
N ASN A 418 -25.92 -9.33 24.48
CA ASN A 418 -25.21 -10.58 24.74
C ASN A 418 -24.59 -11.14 23.45
N VAL A 419 -23.32 -10.83 23.20
CA VAL A 419 -22.61 -11.30 22.02
C VAL A 419 -22.23 -12.78 22.11
N GLN A 420 -21.99 -13.30 23.29
CA GLN A 420 -21.69 -14.72 23.51
C GLN A 420 -22.86 -15.62 23.03
N ALA A 421 -24.08 -15.34 23.46
CA ALA A 421 -25.26 -16.10 23.01
C ALA A 421 -25.48 -16.02 21.49
N ALA A 422 -25.11 -14.89 20.86
CA ALA A 422 -25.18 -14.76 19.41
C ALA A 422 -24.12 -15.61 18.70
N ILE A 423 -22.89 -15.66 19.23
CA ILE A 423 -21.80 -16.50 18.72
C ILE A 423 -22.17 -17.99 18.87
N GLU A 424 -22.64 -18.42 20.05
CA GLU A 424 -23.08 -19.80 20.31
C GLU A 424 -24.17 -20.25 19.33
N ALA A 425 -25.17 -19.40 19.09
CA ALA A 425 -26.22 -19.69 18.13
C ALA A 425 -25.69 -19.79 16.70
N GLY A 426 -24.79 -18.87 16.31
CA GLY A 426 -24.12 -18.89 14.98
C GLY A 426 -23.24 -20.12 14.79
N MET A 427 -22.53 -20.58 15.83
CA MET A 427 -21.72 -21.80 15.80
C MET A 427 -22.57 -23.09 15.71
N SER A 428 -23.81 -23.03 16.17
CA SER A 428 -24.73 -24.15 16.13
C SER A 428 -25.52 -24.25 14.83
N PHE A 429 -25.44 -23.23 13.98
CA PHE A 429 -26.13 -23.19 12.70
C PHE A 429 -25.34 -23.98 11.65
N ASP A 430 -26.02 -24.82 10.88
CA ASP A 430 -25.44 -25.56 9.78
C ASP A 430 -25.55 -24.71 8.49
N GLY A 431 -24.44 -24.09 8.09
CA GLY A 431 -24.37 -23.20 6.97
C GLY A 431 -23.64 -21.87 7.29
N VAL A 432 -23.99 -20.82 6.57
CA VAL A 432 -23.40 -19.50 6.79
C VAL A 432 -24.19 -18.73 7.84
N ALA A 433 -23.57 -18.51 9.00
CA ALA A 433 -24.13 -17.67 10.06
C ALA A 433 -23.32 -16.32 10.11
N VAL A 434 -24.04 -15.24 10.39
CA VAL A 434 -23.44 -13.90 10.53
C VAL A 434 -23.89 -13.28 11.86
N VAL A 435 -22.90 -12.80 12.62
CA VAL A 435 -23.14 -11.96 13.80
C VAL A 435 -22.54 -10.58 13.55
N VAL A 436 -23.37 -9.54 13.58
CA VAL A 436 -22.94 -8.14 13.52
C VAL A 436 -22.81 -7.64 14.96
N ALA A 437 -21.60 -7.54 15.46
CA ALA A 437 -21.27 -6.99 16.77
C ALA A 437 -21.02 -5.48 16.63
N ARG A 438 -22.01 -4.69 17.05
CA ARG A 438 -22.00 -3.22 16.90
C ARG A 438 -21.64 -2.55 18.20
N GLY A 439 -20.67 -1.61 18.14
CA GLY A 439 -20.31 -0.75 19.24
C GLY A 439 -19.42 0.39 18.75
N GLN A 440 -19.55 1.56 19.35
CA GLN A 440 -18.84 2.76 18.88
C GLN A 440 -17.33 2.72 19.16
N CYS A 441 -16.52 3.18 18.18
CA CYS A 441 -15.09 3.32 18.37
C CYS A 441 -14.75 4.44 19.37
N PRO A 442 -14.12 4.15 20.54
CA PRO A 442 -13.88 5.15 21.57
C PRO A 442 -12.85 6.22 21.15
N ARG A 443 -12.05 5.93 20.13
CA ARG A 443 -11.02 6.85 19.64
C ARG A 443 -11.57 7.93 18.70
N TRP A 444 -12.57 7.59 17.90
CA TRP A 444 -13.05 8.46 16.82
C TRP A 444 -14.43 9.08 17.09
N THR A 445 -15.23 8.54 17.98
CA THR A 445 -16.52 9.10 18.37
C THR A 445 -16.42 10.36 19.23
N ARG A 446 -15.24 10.66 19.81
CA ARG A 446 -14.99 11.87 20.60
C ARG A 446 -14.58 13.10 19.77
N LEU A 447 -14.55 12.98 18.45
CA LEU A 447 -14.17 14.05 17.52
C LEU A 447 -15.38 14.67 16.78
N GLY A 448 -16.61 14.40 17.26
CA GLY A 448 -17.85 15.02 16.81
C GLY A 448 -18.29 16.18 17.70
#